data_61d229e7d3f90a15351f58ef9ef665a6
#
_entry.id   61d229e7d3f90a15351f58ef9ef665a6
#
_cell.length_a   1.000
_cell.length_b   1.000
_cell.length_c   1.000
_cell.angle_alpha   90.00
_cell.angle_beta   90.00
_cell.angle_gamma   90.00
#
_symmetry.space_group_name_H-M   'P 1'
#
loop_
_entity.id
_entity.type
_entity.pdbx_description
1 polymer ?
#
loop_
_entity_poly.entity_id
_entity_poly.type
_entity_poly.pdbx_seq_one_letter_code
_entity_poly.pdbx_strand_id
1 'polypeptide(L)'
;FEVTQELLDQDVIQLVCYGIDTLADLYINDTHVIYMDNMHRTWRIPVKEYLHEGSNSIRFYFKSTLRYIEEREASAPADKKITIEASGAIAGNQYIRKAHSMFGWDWGAQLPDAGIFRDIEIQAYCTARIDEVKYQQEHAQGQVTLQVEAVLEGADYIGKCSIGKHSMGKASGEETSHEETIYEKTIYPKTSMEVSVYDPQGLLLE
;
A
#
# COMPACT_ATOMS: atom_id res chain seq x y z
N PHE A 1 -10.57 -19.06 -9.19
CA PHE A 1 -11.56 -17.97 -9.04
C PHE A 1 -12.15 -17.60 -10.39
N GLU A 2 -13.40 -17.12 -10.36
CA GLU A 2 -14.10 -16.73 -11.57
C GLU A 2 -13.93 -15.24 -11.84
N VAL A 3 -13.75 -14.89 -13.13
CA VAL A 3 -13.62 -13.51 -13.62
C VAL A 3 -14.73 -13.27 -14.65
N THR A 4 -15.48 -12.18 -14.48
CA THR A 4 -16.54 -11.79 -15.41
C THR A 4 -16.03 -10.81 -16.45
N GLN A 5 -16.72 -10.72 -17.60
CA GLN A 5 -16.41 -9.71 -18.60
C GLN A 5 -16.53 -8.28 -18.04
N GLU A 6 -17.50 -8.02 -17.16
CA GLU A 6 -17.67 -6.72 -16.50
C GLU A 6 -16.43 -6.30 -15.70
N LEU A 7 -15.78 -7.27 -15.04
CA LEU A 7 -14.51 -7.01 -14.34
C LEU A 7 -13.38 -6.73 -15.34
N LEU A 8 -13.30 -7.47 -16.44
CA LEU A 8 -12.27 -7.26 -17.47
C LEU A 8 -12.43 -5.93 -18.21
N ASP A 9 -13.63 -5.38 -18.28
CA ASP A 9 -13.92 -4.08 -18.90
C ASP A 9 -13.41 -2.89 -18.07
N GLN A 10 -13.03 -3.11 -16.79
CA GLN A 10 -12.46 -2.05 -15.97
C GLN A 10 -11.08 -1.61 -16.50
N ASP A 11 -10.74 -0.34 -16.33
CA ASP A 11 -9.47 0.21 -16.84
C ASP A 11 -8.26 -0.38 -16.11
N VAL A 12 -8.36 -0.48 -14.79
CA VAL A 12 -7.33 -1.02 -13.89
C VAL A 12 -7.85 -2.25 -13.17
N ILE A 13 -7.06 -3.32 -13.19
CA ILE A 13 -7.30 -4.53 -12.37
C ILE A 13 -6.02 -4.87 -11.66
N GLN A 14 -6.06 -4.88 -10.33
CA GLN A 14 -4.92 -5.16 -9.46
C GLN A 14 -5.22 -6.33 -8.53
N LEU A 15 -4.24 -7.20 -8.33
CA LEU A 15 -4.19 -8.09 -7.18
C LEU A 15 -3.55 -7.33 -6.02
N VAL A 16 -4.28 -7.18 -4.92
CA VAL A 16 -3.79 -6.54 -3.71
C VAL A 16 -3.51 -7.60 -2.67
N CYS A 17 -2.27 -7.71 -2.23
CA CYS A 17 -1.84 -8.63 -1.19
C CYS A 17 -1.40 -7.82 0.03
N TYR A 18 -2.17 -7.86 1.10
CA TYR A 18 -1.92 -7.08 2.31
C TYR A 18 -0.85 -7.69 3.21
N GLY A 19 -0.53 -8.96 3.01
CA GLY A 19 0.50 -9.63 3.79
C GLY A 19 0.97 -10.93 3.17
N ILE A 20 2.14 -10.89 2.55
CA ILE A 20 2.86 -12.04 1.99
C ILE A 20 4.14 -12.25 2.80
N ASP A 21 4.27 -13.38 3.45
CA ASP A 21 5.41 -13.73 4.28
C ASP A 21 6.20 -14.87 3.66
N THR A 22 7.28 -14.59 3.07
CA THR A 22 7.98 -13.34 2.71
C THR A 22 8.45 -13.44 1.27
N LEU A 23 9.15 -14.54 0.92
CA LEU A 23 9.77 -14.79 -0.38
C LEU A 23 8.82 -15.64 -1.22
N ALA A 24 8.14 -15.03 -2.16
CA ALA A 24 7.14 -15.72 -2.96
C ALA A 24 7.21 -15.33 -4.44
N ASP A 25 7.09 -16.32 -5.31
CA ASP A 25 6.78 -16.12 -6.72
C ASP A 25 5.25 -16.24 -6.92
N LEU A 26 4.66 -15.21 -7.53
CA LEU A 26 3.26 -15.21 -7.93
C LEU A 26 3.12 -15.70 -9.36
N TYR A 27 2.17 -16.61 -9.57
CA TYR A 27 1.73 -17.07 -10.87
C TYR A 27 0.22 -16.88 -11.02
N ILE A 28 -0.20 -16.40 -12.20
CA ILE A 28 -1.61 -16.38 -12.62
C ILE A 28 -1.70 -17.16 -13.94
N ASN A 29 -2.61 -18.11 -13.99
CA ASN A 29 -2.78 -18.98 -15.17
C ASN A 29 -1.45 -19.55 -15.69
N ASP A 30 -0.64 -20.07 -14.73
CA ASP A 30 0.70 -20.63 -14.93
C ASP A 30 1.77 -19.62 -15.44
N THR A 31 1.43 -18.38 -15.68
CA THR A 31 2.37 -17.32 -16.05
C THR A 31 2.97 -16.68 -14.79
N HIS A 32 4.31 -16.61 -14.73
CA HIS A 32 5.02 -15.91 -13.66
C HIS A 32 4.75 -14.41 -13.76
N VAL A 33 4.27 -13.80 -12.69
CA VAL A 33 3.89 -12.38 -12.63
C VAL A 33 4.96 -11.55 -11.93
N ILE A 34 5.31 -11.92 -10.70
CA ILE A 34 6.26 -11.15 -9.89
C ILE A 34 6.88 -12.02 -8.79
N TYR A 35 8.08 -11.64 -8.37
CA TYR A 35 8.72 -12.11 -7.15
C TYR A 35 8.51 -11.08 -6.02
N MET A 36 8.11 -11.55 -4.84
CA MET A 36 7.88 -10.75 -3.63
C MET A 36 8.88 -11.16 -2.56
N ASP A 37 9.43 -10.17 -1.82
CA ASP A 37 10.51 -10.37 -0.85
C ASP A 37 10.36 -9.55 0.44
N ASN A 38 9.17 -9.02 0.72
CA ASN A 38 8.96 -8.10 1.84
C ASN A 38 7.57 -8.30 2.45
N MET A 39 7.52 -8.77 3.71
CA MET A 39 6.26 -8.98 4.41
C MET A 39 5.64 -7.71 5.00
N HIS A 40 6.40 -6.61 5.06
CA HIS A 40 5.96 -5.37 5.72
C HIS A 40 5.26 -4.37 4.80
N ARG A 41 5.06 -4.74 3.53
CA ARG A 41 4.37 -3.88 2.57
C ARG A 41 3.14 -4.56 1.98
N THR A 42 2.16 -3.77 1.62
CA THR A 42 1.09 -4.18 0.71
C THR A 42 1.63 -4.23 -0.71
N TRP A 43 1.42 -5.35 -1.38
CA TRP A 43 1.74 -5.51 -2.79
C TRP A 43 0.51 -5.21 -3.63
N ARG A 44 0.61 -4.25 -4.55
CA ARG A 44 -0.41 -3.92 -5.55
C ARG A 44 0.15 -4.25 -6.91
N ILE A 45 -0.41 -5.25 -7.54
CA ILE A 45 0.17 -5.90 -8.72
C ILE A 45 -0.83 -5.78 -9.85
N PRO A 46 -0.54 -5.04 -10.94
CA PRO A 46 -1.38 -5.03 -12.13
C PRO A 46 -1.48 -6.46 -12.69
N VAL A 47 -2.71 -6.94 -12.86
CA VAL A 47 -2.95 -8.35 -13.28
C VAL A 47 -3.87 -8.47 -14.48
N LYS A 48 -4.38 -7.37 -15.02
CA LYS A 48 -5.37 -7.37 -16.11
C LYS A 48 -4.92 -8.25 -17.29
N GLU A 49 -3.66 -8.15 -17.70
CA GLU A 49 -3.10 -8.89 -18.85
C GLU A 49 -2.99 -10.41 -18.64
N TYR A 50 -3.07 -10.88 -17.40
CA TYR A 50 -2.97 -12.30 -17.05
C TYR A 50 -4.34 -12.97 -16.88
N LEU A 51 -5.44 -12.19 -16.89
CA LEU A 51 -6.80 -12.67 -16.63
C LEU A 51 -7.56 -12.89 -17.91
N HIS A 52 -8.49 -13.85 -17.88
CA HIS A 52 -9.48 -14.09 -18.93
C HIS A 52 -10.85 -14.33 -18.31
N GLU A 53 -11.91 -14.22 -19.12
CA GLU A 53 -13.25 -14.54 -18.69
C GLU A 53 -13.36 -16.02 -18.26
N GLY A 54 -14.13 -16.25 -17.19
CA GLY A 54 -14.33 -17.57 -16.60
C GLY A 54 -13.31 -17.91 -15.53
N SER A 55 -12.90 -19.16 -15.49
CA SER A 55 -12.09 -19.72 -14.41
C SER A 55 -10.62 -19.37 -14.55
N ASN A 56 -10.06 -18.71 -13.54
CA ASN A 56 -8.63 -18.37 -13.45
C ASN A 56 -7.99 -19.05 -12.23
N SER A 57 -6.70 -19.28 -12.31
CA SER A 57 -5.90 -19.84 -11.22
C SER A 57 -4.90 -18.84 -10.69
N ILE A 58 -4.68 -18.86 -9.37
CA ILE A 58 -3.63 -18.10 -8.71
C ILE A 58 -2.78 -19.07 -7.87
N ARG A 59 -1.47 -18.92 -7.95
CA ARG A 59 -0.53 -19.72 -7.19
C ARG A 59 0.59 -18.88 -6.63
N PHE A 60 0.83 -19.01 -5.32
CA PHE A 60 2.01 -18.49 -4.64
C PHE A 60 2.97 -19.63 -4.35
N TYR A 61 4.21 -19.49 -4.83
CA TYR A 61 5.28 -20.42 -4.53
C TYR A 61 6.23 -19.79 -3.52
N PHE A 62 6.13 -20.23 -2.26
CA PHE A 62 6.98 -19.72 -1.18
C PHE A 62 8.33 -20.43 -1.17
N LYS A 63 9.40 -19.62 -1.13
CA LYS A 63 10.78 -20.09 -1.01
C LYS A 63 11.18 -20.22 0.44
N SER A 64 12.12 -21.14 0.71
CA SER A 64 12.67 -21.32 2.05
C SER A 64 13.38 -20.07 2.54
N THR A 65 12.84 -19.46 3.58
CA THR A 65 13.42 -18.33 4.30
C THR A 65 14.80 -18.67 4.85
N LEU A 66 14.93 -19.86 5.47
CA LEU A 66 16.19 -20.30 6.09
C LEU A 66 17.30 -20.46 5.06
N ARG A 67 17.02 -21.14 3.94
CA ARG A 67 18.01 -21.27 2.87
C ARG A 67 18.45 -19.93 2.32
N TYR A 68 17.52 -19.01 2.14
CA TYR A 68 17.81 -17.67 1.63
C TYR A 68 18.77 -16.89 2.55
N ILE A 69 18.49 -16.86 3.87
CA ILE A 69 19.33 -16.13 4.82
C ILE A 69 20.70 -16.81 5.00
N GLU A 70 20.76 -18.13 4.96
CA GLU A 70 22.01 -18.90 5.02
C GLU A 70 22.93 -18.61 3.82
N GLU A 71 22.39 -18.60 2.60
CA GLU A 71 23.13 -18.25 1.38
C GLU A 71 23.63 -16.79 1.42
N ARG A 72 22.82 -15.85 1.95
CA ARG A 72 23.20 -14.45 2.11
C ARG A 72 24.29 -14.29 3.16
N GLU A 73 24.14 -14.92 4.29
CA GLU A 73 25.15 -14.91 5.36
C GLU A 73 26.50 -15.50 4.89
N ALA A 74 26.44 -16.62 4.15
CA ALA A 74 27.65 -17.24 3.62
C ALA A 74 28.38 -16.36 2.61
N SER A 75 27.64 -15.61 1.77
CA SER A 75 28.18 -14.73 0.72
C SER A 75 28.57 -13.33 1.20
N ALA A 76 28.18 -12.94 2.41
CA ALA A 76 28.47 -11.62 2.94
C ALA A 76 29.96 -11.41 3.20
N PRO A 77 30.53 -10.24 2.84
CA PRO A 77 31.89 -9.87 3.24
C PRO A 77 32.06 -9.92 4.76
N ALA A 78 33.24 -10.35 5.22
CA ALA A 78 33.51 -10.56 6.65
C ALA A 78 33.31 -9.29 7.50
N ASP A 79 33.62 -8.12 6.93
CA ASP A 79 33.42 -6.81 7.56
C ASP A 79 31.97 -6.32 7.61
N LYS A 80 31.08 -7.01 6.92
CA LYS A 80 29.63 -6.73 6.86
C LYS A 80 28.76 -7.78 7.55
N LYS A 81 29.37 -8.84 8.08
CA LYS A 81 28.66 -9.83 8.87
C LYS A 81 28.28 -9.22 10.22
N ILE A 82 26.98 -9.23 10.49
CA ILE A 82 26.47 -8.81 11.80
C ILE A 82 26.42 -10.07 12.66
N THR A 83 27.36 -10.21 13.55
CA THR A 83 27.33 -11.28 14.55
C THR A 83 26.37 -10.87 15.65
N ILE A 84 25.19 -11.46 15.66
CA ILE A 84 24.27 -11.37 16.80
C ILE A 84 24.75 -12.40 17.81
N GLU A 85 25.69 -11.99 18.68
CA GLU A 85 26.15 -12.86 19.75
C GLU A 85 25.06 -13.11 20.78
N ALA A 86 24.88 -14.36 21.12
CA ALA A 86 24.15 -14.88 22.31
C ALA A 86 22.65 -14.64 22.40
N SER A 87 21.96 -14.19 21.37
CA SER A 87 20.52 -13.94 21.48
C SER A 87 19.64 -15.18 21.31
N GLY A 88 20.18 -16.28 20.79
CA GLY A 88 19.40 -17.45 20.39
C GLY A 88 18.59 -17.24 19.09
N ALA A 89 18.79 -16.14 18.39
CA ALA A 89 18.17 -15.93 17.08
C ALA A 89 18.96 -16.67 15.99
N ILE A 90 18.27 -17.05 14.91
CA ILE A 90 18.88 -17.64 13.73
C ILE A 90 19.76 -16.58 13.05
N ALA A 91 21.04 -16.91 12.77
CA ALA A 91 21.95 -16.03 12.05
C ALA A 91 21.44 -15.72 10.63
N GLY A 92 21.76 -14.54 10.11
CA GLY A 92 21.33 -14.13 8.76
C GLY A 92 19.93 -13.51 8.68
N ASN A 93 19.20 -13.41 9.79
CA ASN A 93 17.84 -12.82 9.80
C ASN A 93 17.82 -11.36 9.35
N GLN A 94 18.93 -10.63 9.46
CA GLN A 94 19.08 -9.24 9.01
C GLN A 94 19.03 -9.06 7.49
N TYR A 95 19.18 -10.14 6.71
CA TYR A 95 19.20 -10.09 5.25
C TYR A 95 17.80 -10.22 4.61
N ILE A 96 16.76 -10.38 5.41
CA ILE A 96 15.38 -10.58 4.93
C ILE A 96 14.42 -9.54 5.53
N ARG A 97 13.44 -9.13 4.75
CA ARG A 97 12.36 -8.22 5.17
C ARG A 97 11.20 -8.99 5.81
N LYS A 98 11.51 -9.67 6.91
CA LYS A 98 10.59 -10.50 7.69
C LYS A 98 10.65 -10.09 9.15
N ALA A 99 9.58 -10.29 9.91
CA ALA A 99 9.55 -10.00 11.33
C ALA A 99 10.65 -10.78 12.06
N HIS A 100 11.64 -10.09 12.62
CA HIS A 100 12.81 -10.71 13.23
C HIS A 100 12.47 -11.56 14.45
N SER A 101 11.37 -11.27 15.14
CA SER A 101 10.86 -12.08 16.25
C SER A 101 10.58 -13.54 15.87
N MET A 102 10.33 -13.84 14.60
CA MET A 102 10.10 -15.21 14.11
C MET A 102 11.37 -16.06 14.08
N PHE A 103 12.53 -15.43 14.10
CA PHE A 103 13.83 -16.14 14.11
C PHE A 103 14.31 -16.54 15.50
N GLY A 104 13.48 -16.27 16.52
CA GLY A 104 13.81 -16.59 17.90
C GLY A 104 14.56 -15.48 18.60
N TRP A 105 14.72 -15.69 19.89
CA TRP A 105 15.48 -14.94 20.86
C TRP A 105 15.54 -15.81 22.14
N ASP A 106 15.99 -15.25 23.26
CA ASP A 106 15.98 -15.94 24.58
C ASP A 106 14.55 -16.21 25.13
N TRP A 107 13.53 -15.50 24.60
CA TRP A 107 12.12 -15.64 25.03
C TRP A 107 11.24 -16.48 24.12
N GLY A 108 11.69 -16.91 22.96
CA GLY A 108 10.80 -17.49 21.96
C GLY A 108 11.40 -18.55 21.06
N ALA A 109 10.52 -19.33 20.46
CA ALA A 109 10.88 -20.37 19.51
C ALA A 109 11.36 -19.79 18.16
N GLN A 110 12.23 -20.53 17.48
CA GLN A 110 12.70 -20.23 16.15
C GLN A 110 11.73 -20.83 15.11
N LEU A 111 10.69 -20.09 14.74
CA LEU A 111 9.62 -20.54 13.85
C LEU A 111 9.41 -19.54 12.69
N PRO A 112 10.39 -19.39 11.78
CA PRO A 112 10.24 -18.53 10.60
C PRO A 112 9.39 -19.25 9.54
N ASP A 113 8.08 -19.25 9.72
CA ASP A 113 7.11 -19.79 8.79
C ASP A 113 6.97 -18.95 7.52
N ALA A 114 6.09 -19.37 6.62
CA ALA A 114 5.84 -18.68 5.36
C ALA A 114 4.38 -18.88 4.94
N GLY A 115 3.79 -17.84 4.34
CA GLY A 115 2.42 -17.92 3.88
C GLY A 115 1.75 -16.57 3.63
N ILE A 116 0.46 -16.62 3.40
CA ILE A 116 -0.41 -15.45 3.29
C ILE A 116 -1.00 -15.22 4.68
N PHE A 117 -0.61 -14.13 5.34
CA PHE A 117 -1.03 -13.86 6.73
C PHE A 117 -2.06 -12.72 6.85
N ARG A 118 -2.41 -12.07 5.73
CA ARG A 118 -3.50 -11.09 5.61
C ARG A 118 -4.24 -11.34 4.31
N ASP A 119 -5.33 -10.59 4.11
CA ASP A 119 -6.20 -10.74 2.96
C ASP A 119 -5.49 -10.53 1.62
N ILE A 120 -6.01 -11.20 0.60
CA ILE A 120 -5.72 -10.95 -0.81
C ILE A 120 -7.05 -10.69 -1.52
N GLU A 121 -7.06 -9.72 -2.42
CA GLU A 121 -8.26 -9.36 -3.17
C GLU A 121 -7.93 -8.85 -4.57
N ILE A 122 -8.87 -8.95 -5.48
CA ILE A 122 -8.82 -8.26 -6.77
C ILE A 122 -9.58 -6.96 -6.64
N GLN A 123 -8.91 -5.85 -6.86
CA GLN A 123 -9.50 -4.52 -6.98
C GLN A 123 -9.53 -4.13 -8.45
N ALA A 124 -10.70 -3.67 -8.91
CA ALA A 124 -10.88 -3.20 -10.26
C ALA A 124 -11.66 -1.87 -10.25
N TYR A 125 -11.24 -0.94 -11.10
CA TYR A 125 -11.88 0.37 -11.19
C TYR A 125 -11.65 1.01 -12.56
N CYS A 126 -12.58 1.90 -12.93
CA CYS A 126 -12.43 2.77 -14.10
C CYS A 126 -11.84 4.12 -13.68
N THR A 127 -11.10 4.74 -14.59
CA THR A 127 -10.52 6.08 -14.47
C THR A 127 -9.46 6.19 -13.38
N ALA A 128 -9.86 6.39 -12.12
CA ALA A 128 -8.94 6.56 -11.01
C ALA A 128 -9.62 6.24 -9.67
N ARG A 129 -8.79 5.97 -8.66
CA ARG A 129 -9.19 5.86 -7.26
C ARG A 129 -8.35 6.78 -6.38
N ILE A 130 -8.85 7.13 -5.21
CA ILE A 130 -8.07 7.80 -4.18
C ILE A 130 -7.19 6.72 -3.52
N ASP A 131 -5.88 6.87 -3.60
CA ASP A 131 -4.93 5.95 -2.98
C ASP A 131 -4.61 6.36 -1.55
N GLU A 132 -4.35 7.64 -1.34
CA GLU A 132 -3.98 8.21 -0.05
C GLU A 132 -4.58 9.59 0.13
N VAL A 133 -4.97 9.92 1.36
CA VAL A 133 -5.33 11.27 1.77
C VAL A 133 -4.45 11.70 2.92
N LYS A 134 -3.74 12.81 2.75
CA LYS A 134 -2.93 13.45 3.79
C LYS A 134 -3.63 14.72 4.22
N TYR A 135 -3.64 14.96 5.52
CA TYR A 135 -4.12 16.22 6.08
C TYR A 135 -3.11 16.77 7.07
N GLN A 136 -2.96 18.07 7.04
CA GLN A 136 -2.11 18.81 7.97
C GLN A 136 -2.91 19.95 8.57
N GLN A 137 -2.86 20.07 9.88
CA GLN A 137 -3.49 21.16 10.61
C GLN A 137 -2.43 22.16 11.08
N GLU A 138 -2.72 23.44 10.89
CA GLU A 138 -1.93 24.53 11.42
C GLU A 138 -2.81 25.37 12.36
N HIS A 139 -2.38 25.52 13.60
CA HIS A 139 -3.09 26.29 14.62
C HIS A 139 -2.34 27.60 14.90
N ALA A 140 -2.91 28.72 14.53
CA ALA A 140 -2.31 30.04 14.74
C ALA A 140 -3.37 31.08 15.13
N GLN A 141 -3.09 31.87 16.18
CA GLN A 141 -3.92 33.01 16.61
C GLN A 141 -5.41 32.71 16.81
N GLY A 142 -5.72 31.47 17.23
CA GLY A 142 -7.11 31.03 17.46
C GLY A 142 -7.85 30.62 16.18
N GLN A 143 -7.14 30.51 15.06
CA GLN A 143 -7.62 29.96 13.81
C GLN A 143 -6.99 28.59 13.57
N VAL A 144 -7.71 27.73 12.84
CA VAL A 144 -7.20 26.44 12.39
C VAL A 144 -7.26 26.42 10.86
N THR A 145 -6.11 26.19 10.25
CA THR A 145 -6.01 25.96 8.79
C THR A 145 -5.85 24.47 8.55
N LEU A 146 -6.70 23.90 7.70
CA LEU A 146 -6.61 22.52 7.26
C LEU A 146 -6.10 22.48 5.81
N GLN A 147 -4.99 21.78 5.60
CA GLN A 147 -4.49 21.45 4.27
C GLN A 147 -4.76 19.98 4.00
N VAL A 148 -5.41 19.67 2.88
CA VAL A 148 -5.71 18.30 2.46
C VAL A 148 -5.02 18.03 1.13
N GLU A 149 -4.31 16.92 1.05
CA GLU A 149 -3.68 16.39 -0.17
C GLU A 149 -4.23 15.00 -0.44
N ALA A 150 -4.79 14.76 -1.63
CA ALA A 150 -5.17 13.43 -2.07
C ALA A 150 -4.23 12.93 -3.16
N VAL A 151 -3.84 11.66 -3.06
CA VAL A 151 -3.10 10.96 -4.09
C VAL A 151 -4.07 10.12 -4.90
N LEU A 152 -4.12 10.36 -6.20
CA LEU A 152 -4.95 9.60 -7.14
C LEU A 152 -4.08 8.60 -7.91
N GLU A 153 -4.60 7.40 -8.09
CA GLU A 153 -4.00 6.34 -8.91
C GLU A 153 -5.00 5.93 -10.00
N GLY A 154 -4.54 5.83 -11.26
CA GLY A 154 -5.35 5.44 -12.41
C GLY A 154 -4.54 4.80 -13.52
N ALA A 155 -5.20 4.34 -14.59
CA ALA A 155 -4.57 3.63 -15.71
C ALA A 155 -3.44 4.44 -16.37
N ASP A 156 -3.67 5.75 -16.56
CA ASP A 156 -2.73 6.67 -17.21
C ASP A 156 -2.28 7.80 -16.29
N TYR A 157 -2.54 7.68 -14.97
CA TYR A 157 -2.30 8.74 -14.03
C TYR A 157 -1.78 8.22 -12.69
N ILE A 158 -0.61 8.72 -12.32
CA ILE A 158 -0.11 8.70 -10.93
C ILE A 158 0.22 10.15 -10.58
N GLY A 159 -0.60 10.78 -9.73
CA GLY A 159 -0.40 12.18 -9.41
C GLY A 159 -0.98 12.58 -8.07
N LYS A 160 -0.54 13.74 -7.61
CA LYS A 160 -1.02 14.37 -6.38
C LYS A 160 -1.98 15.50 -6.74
N CYS A 161 -3.11 15.53 -6.07
CA CYS A 161 -4.04 16.64 -6.12
C CYS A 161 -4.04 17.32 -4.75
N SER A 162 -3.70 18.60 -4.68
CA SER A 162 -3.83 19.38 -3.46
C SER A 162 -5.24 19.98 -3.40
N ILE A 163 -5.98 19.62 -2.37
CA ILE A 163 -7.37 20.05 -2.18
C ILE A 163 -7.40 21.26 -1.26
N GLY A 164 -6.79 22.37 -1.63
CA GLY A 164 -6.95 23.65 -0.98
C GLY A 164 -6.58 23.73 0.52
N LYS A 165 -6.52 24.96 1.02
CA LYS A 165 -6.42 25.30 2.44
C LYS A 165 -7.76 25.86 2.91
N HIS A 166 -8.33 25.27 3.93
CA HIS A 166 -9.53 25.78 4.58
C HIS A 166 -9.17 26.37 5.95
N SER A 167 -9.54 27.62 6.18
CA SER A 167 -9.31 28.33 7.45
C SER A 167 -10.61 28.41 8.22
N MET A 168 -10.70 27.73 9.35
CA MET A 168 -11.85 27.86 10.24
C MET A 168 -11.58 28.95 11.26
N GLY A 169 -12.31 30.07 11.14
CA GLY A 169 -12.34 31.14 12.14
C GLY A 169 -13.27 30.79 13.31
N LYS A 170 -13.09 31.42 14.47
CA LYS A 170 -14.07 31.38 15.56
C LYS A 170 -15.43 31.81 15.05
N ALA A 171 -16.49 31.11 15.42
CA ALA A 171 -17.88 31.42 15.12
C ALA A 171 -18.27 32.82 15.61
N SER A 172 -17.96 33.82 14.85
CA SER A 172 -18.43 35.20 14.95
C SER A 172 -18.48 35.77 13.53
N GLY A 173 -19.54 35.44 12.80
CA GLY A 173 -20.17 36.22 11.73
C GLY A 173 -19.32 36.94 10.67
N GLU A 174 -18.13 36.52 10.33
CA GLU A 174 -17.31 37.11 9.28
C GLU A 174 -16.99 36.08 8.18
N GLU A 175 -17.14 36.53 6.94
CA GLU A 175 -17.01 35.77 5.70
C GLU A 175 -15.73 34.95 5.63
N THR A 176 -15.89 33.66 5.42
CA THR A 176 -14.79 32.71 5.09
C THR A 176 -14.33 33.00 3.67
N SER A 177 -13.07 33.42 3.50
CA SER A 177 -12.45 33.49 2.18
C SER A 177 -12.21 32.07 1.64
N HIS A 178 -12.95 31.71 0.61
CA HIS A 178 -12.66 30.51 -0.19
C HIS A 178 -11.44 30.78 -1.06
N GLU A 179 -10.30 30.15 -0.77
CA GLU A 179 -9.21 30.08 -1.73
C GLU A 179 -9.46 28.90 -2.70
N GLU A 180 -9.44 29.23 -3.98
CA GLU A 180 -9.67 28.31 -5.09
C GLU A 180 -8.72 27.12 -5.05
N THR A 181 -9.30 25.95 -5.32
CA THR A 181 -8.60 24.68 -5.54
C THR A 181 -7.63 24.84 -6.69
N ILE A 182 -6.33 24.81 -6.43
CA ILE A 182 -5.31 24.80 -7.48
C ILE A 182 -5.17 23.37 -7.98
N TYR A 183 -5.76 23.09 -9.15
CA TYR A 183 -5.48 21.84 -9.87
C TYR A 183 -4.15 21.98 -10.60
N GLU A 184 -3.10 21.31 -10.15
CA GLU A 184 -1.97 21.05 -11.01
C GLU A 184 -2.40 20.02 -12.05
N LYS A 185 -2.62 20.53 -13.25
CA LYS A 185 -2.82 19.88 -14.55
C LYS A 185 -3.36 18.46 -14.53
N THR A 186 -4.67 18.35 -14.42
CA THR A 186 -5.41 17.11 -14.59
C THR A 186 -5.41 16.73 -16.09
N ILE A 187 -4.92 15.53 -16.40
CA ILE A 187 -4.93 14.97 -17.76
C ILE A 187 -6.34 14.50 -18.16
N TYR A 188 -7.30 14.43 -17.24
CA TYR A 188 -8.66 14.00 -17.49
C TYR A 188 -9.67 15.14 -17.40
N PRO A 189 -10.26 15.57 -18.53
CA PRO A 189 -11.20 16.70 -18.58
C PRO A 189 -12.58 16.39 -18.00
N LYS A 190 -12.83 15.22 -17.40
CA LYS A 190 -14.14 14.78 -16.93
C LYS A 190 -14.19 14.26 -15.48
N THR A 191 -13.07 14.24 -14.77
CA THR A 191 -13.05 13.77 -13.39
C THR A 191 -13.09 14.95 -12.44
N SER A 192 -14.13 15.03 -11.62
CA SER A 192 -14.25 16.00 -10.52
C SER A 192 -14.16 15.24 -9.19
N MET A 193 -13.52 15.87 -8.20
CA MET A 193 -13.52 15.38 -6.84
C MET A 193 -14.20 16.44 -5.96
N GLU A 194 -15.18 15.99 -5.16
CA GLU A 194 -15.84 16.79 -4.16
C GLU A 194 -15.37 16.37 -2.78
N VAL A 195 -15.00 17.35 -1.95
CA VAL A 195 -14.62 17.12 -0.57
C VAL A 195 -15.60 17.86 0.34
N SER A 196 -16.27 17.10 1.19
CA SER A 196 -17.17 17.64 2.20
C SER A 196 -16.57 17.40 3.58
N VAL A 197 -16.49 18.43 4.39
CA VAL A 197 -15.97 18.37 5.75
C VAL A 197 -17.17 18.49 6.72
N TYR A 198 -17.26 17.55 7.64
CA TYR A 198 -18.30 17.51 8.66
C TYR A 198 -17.70 17.69 10.05
N ASP A 199 -18.44 18.32 10.94
CA ASP A 199 -18.08 18.33 12.36
C ASP A 199 -18.31 16.96 13.01
N PRO A 200 -17.86 16.73 14.26
CA PRO A 200 -18.07 15.46 14.97
C PRO A 200 -19.55 15.10 15.17
N GLN A 201 -20.46 16.04 15.04
CA GLN A 201 -21.92 15.87 15.13
C GLN A 201 -22.54 15.55 13.76
N GLY A 202 -21.74 15.57 12.68
CA GLY A 202 -22.19 15.26 11.32
C GLY A 202 -22.78 16.49 10.58
N LEU A 203 -22.54 17.71 11.06
CA LEU A 203 -22.92 18.93 10.37
C LEU A 203 -21.88 19.30 9.33
N LEU A 204 -22.29 19.55 8.09
CA LEU A 204 -21.42 20.05 7.02
C LEU A 204 -20.84 21.39 7.42
N LEU A 205 -19.52 21.50 7.37
CA LEU A 205 -18.80 22.76 7.59
C LEU A 205 -18.69 23.47 6.23
N GLU A 206 -19.37 24.61 6.11
CA GLU A 206 -19.33 25.51 4.95
C GLU A 206 -18.05 26.35 4.93
#